data_d029b52d3fb6a64d50acf7a83b129722
#
_entry.id   d029b52d3fb6a64d50acf7a83b129722
#
_cell.length_a   1.000
_cell.length_b   1.000
_cell.length_c   1.000
_cell.angle_alpha   90.00
_cell.angle_beta   90.00
_cell.angle_gamma   90.00
#
_symmetry.space_group_name_H-M   'P 1'
#
loop_
_entity.id
_entity.type
_entity.pdbx_description
1 polymer ?
#
loop_
_entity_poly.entity_id
_entity_poly.type
_entity_poly.pdbx_seq_one_letter_code
_entity_poly.pdbx_strand_id
1 'polypeptide(L)'
;MMIQTACRILLLAMALWMSGPALAEDTPSNLTAPDQQAIHQVIQSQLDAFQRDDAAAAYSYATPMIREKFGDARNFLQMVKQGYTPVYRPKSVDFDKLVDTEYGPDQILHVIGPDGHAYTAHYMMQKQTDGTWMINGCYLTRAEDQNV
;
A
#
# COMPACT_ATOMS: atom_id res chain seq x y z
N MET A 1 4.30 -46.54 71.06
CA MET A 1 3.17 -46.49 70.18
C MET A 1 3.28 -45.28 69.27
N MET A 2 3.56 -45.49 68.19
CA MET A 2 3.76 -44.91 66.86
C MET A 2 2.93 -43.64 66.63
N ILE A 3 3.60 -42.54 66.49
CA ILE A 3 3.02 -41.33 65.94
C ILE A 3 3.84 -40.97 64.69
N GLN A 4 3.26 -41.18 63.54
CA GLN A 4 3.83 -40.82 62.26
C GLN A 4 3.53 -39.36 61.98
N THR A 5 4.59 -38.57 61.97
CA THR A 5 4.53 -37.15 61.61
C THR A 5 4.71 -37.05 60.07
N ALA A 6 3.63 -36.78 59.36
CA ALA A 6 3.68 -36.52 57.92
C ALA A 6 4.18 -35.11 57.65
N CYS A 7 5.35 -35.00 57.07
CA CYS A 7 5.94 -33.74 56.61
C CYS A 7 5.30 -33.39 55.25
N ARG A 8 4.45 -32.36 55.22
CA ARG A 8 3.90 -31.78 53.99
C ARG A 8 4.91 -30.78 53.43
N ILE A 9 5.56 -31.18 52.34
CA ILE A 9 6.40 -30.28 51.55
C ILE A 9 5.48 -29.49 50.64
N LEU A 10 5.42 -28.18 50.88
CA LEU A 10 4.70 -27.21 50.05
C LEU A 10 5.60 -26.80 48.88
N LEU A 11 5.33 -27.33 47.69
CA LEU A 11 5.99 -26.88 46.45
C LEU A 11 5.30 -25.61 45.98
N LEU A 12 5.95 -24.45 46.18
CA LEU A 12 5.58 -23.21 45.50
C LEU A 12 5.99 -23.30 44.03
N ALA A 13 5.01 -23.47 43.15
CA ALA A 13 5.21 -23.31 41.73
C ALA A 13 5.25 -21.81 41.38
N MET A 14 6.44 -21.31 41.12
CA MET A 14 6.70 -19.96 40.66
C MET A 14 6.44 -19.90 39.18
N ALA A 15 5.22 -19.45 38.75
CA ALA A 15 4.89 -19.22 37.36
C ALA A 15 5.62 -17.96 36.88
N LEU A 16 6.71 -18.15 36.10
CA LEU A 16 7.33 -17.07 35.34
C LEU A 16 6.38 -16.73 34.17
N TRP A 17 5.73 -15.59 34.27
CA TRP A 17 5.07 -14.99 33.14
C TRP A 17 6.14 -14.36 32.23
N MET A 18 6.53 -15.04 31.20
CA MET A 18 7.28 -14.48 30.09
C MET A 18 6.33 -13.60 29.28
N SER A 19 6.33 -12.30 29.56
CA SER A 19 5.78 -11.31 28.63
C SER A 19 6.75 -11.24 27.45
N GLY A 20 6.44 -12.01 26.40
CA GLY A 20 7.10 -11.84 25.09
C GLY A 20 6.73 -10.47 24.51
N PRO A 21 7.62 -9.84 23.73
CA PRO A 21 7.26 -8.63 22.99
C PRO A 21 6.10 -8.98 22.07
N ALA A 22 5.01 -8.22 22.19
CA ALA A 22 3.93 -8.27 21.23
C ALA A 22 4.50 -7.81 19.89
N LEU A 23 4.77 -8.76 19.00
CA LEU A 23 4.97 -8.48 17.59
C LEU A 23 3.66 -7.85 17.12
N ALA A 24 3.75 -6.63 16.59
CA ALA A 24 2.63 -6.04 15.90
C ALA A 24 2.20 -7.05 14.84
N GLU A 25 1.03 -7.65 15.01
CA GLU A 25 0.44 -8.50 14.00
C GLU A 25 0.15 -7.60 12.81
N ASP A 26 0.96 -7.71 11.76
CA ASP A 26 0.57 -7.25 10.43
C ASP A 26 -0.76 -7.94 10.14
N THR A 27 -1.84 -7.18 10.14
CA THR A 27 -3.16 -7.70 9.78
C THR A 27 -3.01 -8.33 8.41
N PRO A 28 -3.23 -9.64 8.25
CA PRO A 28 -3.04 -10.28 6.97
C PRO A 28 -4.00 -9.63 5.97
N SER A 29 -3.46 -9.01 4.92
CA SER A 29 -4.28 -8.49 3.85
C SER A 29 -5.06 -9.66 3.25
N ASN A 30 -6.38 -9.49 3.06
CA ASN A 30 -7.23 -10.50 2.41
C ASN A 30 -6.87 -10.66 0.91
N LEU A 31 -5.81 -9.99 0.46
CA LEU A 31 -5.34 -10.00 -0.92
C LEU A 31 -4.52 -11.25 -1.20
N THR A 32 -4.94 -11.98 -2.21
CA THR A 32 -4.21 -13.14 -2.69
C THR A 32 -2.94 -12.73 -3.42
N ALA A 33 -1.97 -13.64 -3.57
CA ALA A 33 -0.77 -13.38 -4.36
C ALA A 33 -1.08 -12.94 -5.81
N PRO A 34 -2.06 -13.54 -6.53
CA PRO A 34 -2.52 -13.03 -7.82
C PRO A 34 -3.07 -11.60 -7.77
N ASP A 35 -3.80 -11.21 -6.70
CA ASP A 35 -4.29 -9.83 -6.55
C ASP A 35 -3.14 -8.84 -6.40
N GLN A 36 -2.16 -9.17 -5.56
CA GLN A 36 -0.97 -8.33 -5.37
C GLN A 36 -0.20 -8.14 -6.67
N GLN A 37 -0.01 -9.21 -7.44
CA GLN A 37 0.65 -9.14 -8.73
C GLN A 37 -0.15 -8.30 -9.74
N ALA A 38 -1.47 -8.45 -9.79
CA ALA A 38 -2.34 -7.67 -10.68
C ALA A 38 -2.31 -6.18 -10.34
N ILE A 39 -2.35 -5.82 -9.06
CA ILE A 39 -2.23 -4.45 -8.58
C ILE A 39 -0.90 -3.84 -9.01
N HIS A 40 0.21 -4.53 -8.75
CA HIS A 40 1.54 -4.09 -9.17
C HIS A 40 1.59 -3.85 -10.67
N GLN A 41 1.07 -4.78 -11.47
CA GLN A 41 1.10 -4.69 -12.94
C GLN A 41 0.27 -3.52 -13.48
N VAL A 42 -0.90 -3.26 -12.90
CA VAL A 42 -1.75 -2.12 -13.31
C VAL A 42 -1.04 -0.79 -13.05
N ILE A 43 -0.45 -0.62 -11.87
CA ILE A 43 0.27 0.61 -11.51
C ILE A 43 1.49 0.78 -12.41
N GLN A 44 2.30 -0.27 -12.59
CA GLN A 44 3.48 -0.22 -13.46
C GLN A 44 3.10 0.16 -14.90
N SER A 45 2.02 -0.44 -15.43
CA SER A 45 1.53 -0.14 -16.77
C SER A 45 1.08 1.31 -16.94
N GLN A 46 0.47 1.90 -15.89
CA GLN A 46 0.12 3.33 -15.91
C GLN A 46 1.36 4.23 -15.88
N LEU A 47 2.34 3.91 -15.03
CA LEU A 47 3.62 4.64 -14.98
C LEU A 47 4.34 4.59 -16.33
N ASP A 48 4.36 3.43 -16.99
CA ASP A 48 4.94 3.27 -18.32
C ASP A 48 4.18 4.08 -19.38
N ALA A 49 2.85 4.15 -19.28
CA ALA A 49 2.02 4.97 -20.16
C ALA A 49 2.33 6.47 -19.98
N PHE A 50 2.53 6.94 -18.76
CA PHE A 50 2.98 8.32 -18.51
C PHE A 50 4.34 8.61 -19.13
N GLN A 51 5.28 7.67 -19.08
CA GLN A 51 6.61 7.81 -19.68
C GLN A 51 6.54 8.01 -21.21
N ARG A 52 5.52 7.46 -21.86
CA ARG A 52 5.30 7.57 -23.31
C ARG A 52 4.32 8.67 -23.70
N ASP A 53 3.80 9.44 -22.74
CA ASP A 53 2.68 10.37 -22.96
C ASP A 53 1.42 9.71 -23.56
N ASP A 54 1.23 8.42 -23.30
CA ASP A 54 0.07 7.67 -23.76
C ASP A 54 -1.13 7.94 -22.84
N ALA A 55 -1.82 9.05 -23.13
CA ALA A 55 -2.96 9.48 -22.32
C ALA A 55 -4.08 8.42 -22.31
N ALA A 56 -4.36 7.79 -23.43
CA ALA A 56 -5.43 6.80 -23.55
C ALA A 56 -5.14 5.56 -22.69
N ALA A 57 -3.92 5.03 -22.75
CA ALA A 57 -3.52 3.89 -21.94
C ALA A 57 -3.53 4.25 -20.45
N ALA A 58 -2.91 5.37 -20.04
CA ALA A 58 -2.87 5.80 -18.65
C ALA A 58 -4.28 5.98 -18.06
N TYR A 59 -5.19 6.58 -18.83
CA TYR A 59 -6.58 6.80 -18.44
C TYR A 59 -7.37 5.50 -18.30
N SER A 60 -7.06 4.49 -19.11
CA SER A 60 -7.75 3.20 -19.08
C SER A 60 -7.54 2.42 -17.78
N TYR A 61 -6.45 2.66 -17.05
CA TYR A 61 -6.16 2.02 -15.76
C TYR A 61 -6.90 2.66 -14.58
N ALA A 62 -7.52 3.82 -14.77
CA ALA A 62 -8.32 4.50 -13.77
C ALA A 62 -9.75 3.94 -13.71
N THR A 63 -10.34 3.91 -12.50
CA THR A 63 -11.74 3.48 -12.32
C THR A 63 -12.72 4.34 -13.14
N PRO A 64 -13.92 3.82 -13.43
CA PRO A 64 -14.96 4.61 -14.09
C PRO A 64 -15.25 5.95 -13.39
N MET A 65 -15.24 5.98 -12.05
CA MET A 65 -15.44 7.20 -11.26
C MET A 65 -14.37 8.26 -11.56
N ILE A 66 -13.10 7.86 -11.59
CA ILE A 66 -11.99 8.77 -11.93
C ILE A 66 -12.11 9.24 -13.37
N ARG A 67 -12.43 8.34 -14.29
CA ARG A 67 -12.60 8.69 -15.71
C ARG A 67 -13.75 9.68 -15.92
N GLU A 68 -14.87 9.48 -15.26
CA GLU A 68 -16.00 10.40 -15.32
C GLU A 68 -15.64 11.80 -14.78
N LYS A 69 -14.87 11.86 -13.67
CA LYS A 69 -14.42 13.12 -13.07
C LYS A 69 -13.59 13.97 -14.01
N PHE A 70 -12.74 13.39 -14.84
CA PHE A 70 -11.85 14.12 -15.77
C PHE A 70 -12.42 14.22 -17.19
N GLY A 71 -13.43 13.42 -17.54
CA GLY A 71 -14.17 13.44 -18.78
C GLY A 71 -13.46 12.79 -19.96
N ASP A 72 -12.17 13.04 -20.14
CA ASP A 72 -11.36 12.43 -21.21
C ASP A 72 -9.89 12.21 -20.81
N ALA A 73 -9.17 11.42 -21.60
CA ALA A 73 -7.79 11.04 -21.35
C ALA A 73 -6.83 12.24 -21.42
N ARG A 74 -7.13 13.24 -22.25
CA ARG A 74 -6.28 14.45 -22.40
C ARG A 74 -6.33 15.29 -21.12
N ASN A 75 -7.52 15.53 -20.61
CA ASN A 75 -7.72 16.28 -19.37
C ASN A 75 -7.08 15.54 -18.18
N PHE A 76 -7.22 14.22 -18.13
CA PHE A 76 -6.57 13.40 -17.12
C PHE A 76 -5.05 13.53 -17.16
N LEU A 77 -4.43 13.35 -18.34
CA LEU A 77 -2.97 13.47 -18.49
C LEU A 77 -2.48 14.89 -18.17
N GLN A 78 -3.24 15.92 -18.55
CA GLN A 78 -2.91 17.31 -18.23
C GLN A 78 -2.87 17.54 -16.72
N MET A 79 -3.83 17.02 -15.98
CA MET A 79 -3.86 17.08 -14.52
C MET A 79 -2.65 16.36 -13.91
N VAL A 80 -2.29 15.18 -14.41
CA VAL A 80 -1.13 14.42 -13.93
C VAL A 80 0.17 15.20 -14.17
N LYS A 81 0.34 15.80 -15.33
CA LYS A 81 1.50 16.65 -15.65
C LYS A 81 1.67 17.83 -14.69
N GLN A 82 0.56 18.42 -14.25
CA GLN A 82 0.57 19.61 -13.40
C GLN A 82 0.71 19.27 -11.91
N GLY A 83 0.01 18.25 -11.45
CA GLY A 83 -0.13 17.96 -10.01
C GLY A 83 0.62 16.71 -9.53
N TYR A 84 1.09 15.87 -10.43
CA TYR A 84 1.68 14.57 -10.10
C TYR A 84 3.01 14.33 -10.81
N THR A 85 3.79 15.36 -10.98
CA THR A 85 5.09 15.32 -11.68
C THR A 85 6.02 14.19 -11.20
N PRO A 86 6.10 13.86 -9.89
CA PRO A 86 6.94 12.75 -9.43
C PRO A 86 6.59 11.40 -10.04
N VAL A 87 5.32 11.08 -10.24
CA VAL A 87 4.90 9.82 -10.88
C VAL A 87 4.78 9.92 -12.40
N TYR A 88 4.64 11.14 -12.92
CA TYR A 88 4.62 11.38 -14.35
C TYR A 88 6.00 11.20 -15.00
N ARG A 89 7.05 11.67 -14.34
CA ARG A 89 8.46 11.60 -14.80
C ARG A 89 9.40 11.25 -13.65
N PRO A 90 9.27 10.06 -13.04
CA PRO A 90 10.15 9.64 -11.96
C PRO A 90 11.57 9.39 -12.44
N LYS A 91 12.55 9.67 -11.60
CA LYS A 91 13.93 9.18 -11.76
C LYS A 91 14.06 7.73 -11.31
N SER A 92 13.32 7.35 -10.26
CA SER A 92 13.20 5.97 -9.79
C SER A 92 11.86 5.74 -9.12
N VAL A 93 11.40 4.48 -9.16
CA VAL A 93 10.21 4.01 -8.48
C VAL A 93 10.52 2.67 -7.84
N ASP A 94 10.24 2.56 -6.54
CA ASP A 94 10.35 1.33 -5.79
C ASP A 94 8.99 1.00 -5.17
N PHE A 95 8.47 -0.18 -5.47
CA PHE A 95 7.25 -0.69 -4.85
C PHE A 95 7.56 -1.13 -3.42
N ASP A 96 6.85 -0.55 -2.47
CA ASP A 96 6.92 -0.91 -1.06
C ASP A 96 5.74 -1.83 -0.70
N LYS A 97 5.19 -1.68 0.47
CA LYS A 97 4.11 -2.53 0.99
C LYS A 97 2.75 -2.21 0.38
N LEU A 98 1.94 -3.24 0.27
CA LEU A 98 0.51 -3.15 -0.01
C LEU A 98 -0.25 -3.28 1.30
N VAL A 99 -1.01 -2.25 1.65
CA VAL A 99 -1.75 -2.15 2.91
C VAL A 99 -3.25 -2.26 2.63
N ASP A 100 -3.93 -3.14 3.36
CA ASP A 100 -5.40 -3.20 3.29
C ASP A 100 -5.99 -2.12 4.19
N THR A 101 -6.85 -1.28 3.62
CA THR A 101 -7.49 -0.17 4.35
C THR A 101 -9.02 -0.27 4.27
N GLU A 102 -9.73 0.48 5.08
CA GLU A 102 -11.19 0.55 5.01
C GLU A 102 -11.72 1.09 3.66
N TYR A 103 -10.88 1.77 2.89
CA TYR A 103 -11.19 2.31 1.55
C TYR A 103 -10.69 1.43 0.40
N GLY A 104 -10.15 0.25 0.72
CA GLY A 104 -9.54 -0.67 -0.22
C GLY A 104 -8.03 -0.74 -0.10
N PRO A 105 -7.38 -1.58 -0.92
CA PRO A 105 -5.92 -1.72 -0.88
C PRO A 105 -5.20 -0.44 -1.30
N ASP A 106 -4.19 -0.06 -0.53
CA ASP A 106 -3.27 1.04 -0.81
C ASP A 106 -1.87 0.48 -1.10
N GLN A 107 -1.43 0.60 -2.35
CA GLN A 107 -0.07 0.27 -2.74
C GLN A 107 0.83 1.48 -2.56
N ILE A 108 1.79 1.35 -1.67
CA ILE A 108 2.76 2.39 -1.37
C ILE A 108 3.98 2.24 -2.29
N LEU A 109 4.40 3.35 -2.89
CA LEU A 109 5.61 3.44 -3.70
C LEU A 109 6.53 4.52 -3.15
N HIS A 110 7.83 4.27 -3.16
CA HIS A 110 8.85 5.29 -2.98
C HIS A 110 9.30 5.80 -4.34
N VAL A 111 9.22 7.09 -4.54
CA VAL A 111 9.47 7.74 -5.84
C VAL A 111 10.50 8.83 -5.67
N ILE A 112 11.53 8.84 -6.52
CA ILE A 112 12.39 10.01 -6.69
C ILE A 112 11.85 10.81 -7.86
N GLY A 113 11.40 12.02 -7.60
CA GLY A 113 10.87 12.92 -8.62
C GLY A 113 11.96 13.48 -9.55
N PRO A 114 11.57 14.14 -10.65
CA PRO A 114 12.52 14.77 -11.58
C PRO A 114 13.30 15.90 -10.92
N ASP A 115 12.79 16.49 -9.85
CA ASP A 115 13.45 17.48 -9.00
C ASP A 115 14.50 16.90 -8.04
N GLY A 116 14.62 15.58 -7.98
CA GLY A 116 15.55 14.85 -7.11
C GLY A 116 15.06 14.64 -5.67
N HIS A 117 13.85 15.09 -5.34
CA HIS A 117 13.28 14.86 -4.01
C HIS A 117 12.60 13.51 -3.92
N ALA A 118 12.59 12.96 -2.69
CA ALA A 118 11.88 11.73 -2.39
C ALA A 118 10.41 12.01 -2.07
N TYR A 119 9.55 11.20 -2.65
CA TYR A 119 8.10 11.22 -2.43
C TYR A 119 7.60 9.83 -2.08
N THR A 120 6.52 9.77 -1.33
CA THR A 120 5.73 8.57 -1.16
C THR A 120 4.44 8.72 -1.98
N ALA A 121 4.21 7.79 -2.90
CA ALA A 121 2.97 7.73 -3.66
C ALA A 121 2.08 6.65 -3.09
N HIS A 122 0.82 6.99 -2.87
CA HIS A 122 -0.22 6.11 -2.38
C HIS A 122 -1.21 5.85 -3.51
N TYR A 123 -1.27 4.62 -3.97
CA TYR A 123 -2.19 4.19 -5.02
C TYR A 123 -3.34 3.40 -4.41
N MET A 124 -4.49 4.04 -4.29
CA MET A 124 -5.72 3.39 -3.83
C MET A 124 -6.30 2.55 -4.95
N MET A 125 -6.49 1.26 -4.69
CA MET A 125 -6.90 0.28 -5.68
C MET A 125 -8.33 -0.18 -5.46
N GLN A 126 -9.02 -0.53 -6.54
CA GLN A 126 -10.37 -1.06 -6.48
C GLN A 126 -10.53 -2.23 -7.43
N LYS A 127 -11.04 -3.36 -6.91
CA LYS A 127 -11.40 -4.51 -7.73
C LYS A 127 -12.77 -4.26 -8.37
N GLN A 128 -12.84 -4.43 -9.66
CA GLN A 128 -14.07 -4.27 -10.42
C GLN A 128 -14.92 -5.55 -10.37
N THR A 129 -16.18 -5.48 -10.80
CA THR A 129 -17.10 -6.61 -10.79
C THR A 129 -16.66 -7.76 -11.71
N ASP A 130 -15.87 -7.46 -12.74
CA ASP A 130 -15.26 -8.46 -13.65
C ASP A 130 -13.97 -9.08 -13.10
N GLY A 131 -13.54 -8.68 -11.90
CA GLY A 131 -12.32 -9.16 -11.24
C GLY A 131 -11.05 -8.39 -11.59
N THR A 132 -11.09 -7.40 -12.49
CA THR A 132 -9.93 -6.57 -12.81
C THR A 132 -9.65 -5.54 -11.71
N TRP A 133 -8.38 -5.21 -11.51
CA TRP A 133 -7.96 -4.15 -10.62
C TRP A 133 -7.80 -2.83 -11.37
N MET A 134 -8.27 -1.74 -10.77
CA MET A 134 -8.13 -0.38 -11.31
C MET A 134 -7.71 0.59 -10.24
N ILE A 135 -7.08 1.70 -10.66
CA ILE A 135 -6.63 2.78 -9.80
C ILE A 135 -7.81 3.68 -9.48
N ASN A 136 -8.17 3.75 -8.20
CA ASN A 136 -9.29 4.56 -7.69
C ASN A 136 -8.85 5.93 -7.15
N GLY A 137 -7.56 6.17 -7.08
CA GLY A 137 -6.97 7.43 -6.66
C GLY A 137 -5.48 7.30 -6.45
N CYS A 138 -4.82 8.45 -6.44
CA CYS A 138 -3.42 8.56 -6.06
C CYS A 138 -3.22 9.87 -5.30
N TYR A 139 -2.39 9.85 -4.27
CA TYR A 139 -1.88 11.07 -3.66
C TYR A 139 -0.40 10.92 -3.35
N LEU A 140 0.28 12.06 -3.27
CA LEU A 140 1.70 12.15 -3.02
C LEU A 140 1.96 12.87 -1.70
N THR A 141 2.91 12.35 -0.93
CA THR A 141 3.48 13.06 0.22
C THR A 141 4.99 13.21 0.01
N ARG A 142 5.54 14.34 0.41
CA ARG A 142 6.98 14.55 0.37
C ARG A 142 7.61 13.88 1.58
N ALA A 143 8.76 13.22 1.42
CA ALA A 143 9.40 12.49 2.51
C ALA A 143 9.79 13.39 3.70
N GLU A 144 10.09 14.66 3.44
CA GLU A 144 10.43 15.66 4.47
C GLU A 144 9.22 16.03 5.35
N ASP A 145 7.99 15.91 4.82
CA ASP A 145 6.76 16.26 5.54
C ASP A 145 6.29 15.16 6.51
N GLN A 146 6.94 13.98 6.47
CA GLN A 146 6.57 12.83 7.30
C GLN A 146 7.25 12.81 8.68
N ASN A 147 8.15 13.76 8.96
CA ASN A 147 8.94 13.83 10.19
C ASN A 147 8.43 14.88 11.20
N VAL A 148 7.17 15.32 11.12
CA VAL A 148 6.59 16.32 12.02
C VAL A 148 5.60 15.68 12.98
#